data_eb7842a03a4e759854a69eb771d66946
#
_entry.id   eb7842a03a4e759854a69eb771d66946
#
_cell.length_a   1.000
_cell.length_b   1.000
_cell.length_c   1.000
_cell.angle_alpha   90.00
_cell.angle_beta   90.00
_cell.angle_gamma   90.00
#
_symmetry.space_group_name_H-M   'P 1'
#
loop_
_entity.id
_entity.type
_entity.pdbx_description
1 polymer ?
#
loop_
_entity_poly.entity_id
_entity_poly.type
_entity_poly.pdbx_seq_one_letter_code
_entity_poly.pdbx_strand_id
1 'polypeptide(L)'
;MIEGPDALRAFRKWWDGVRTLNLVLDYKAPVLINWAVGVGKSCNLDNAIEAAVQSGRFDLVVVLLPQREVQRERRWVRHPPPDITVVDLKPRPSELCGPQLNKQWAVLEVRGLGALARRDLCTQCKNKRTCFWLRQYGKALQGAKVIFANQKHLELDARFIARLKGWAGAQNVLVLMDEASFVTKNRKIIIEHEELERYRQVLDFLRPQNPALGGNVHNLKLLMLANTSDLRRPTWSFRKLSLKQSFKLQELGYKQFGRKFSNIESELDLFCHSDFKRREKTGSGAVIFPISPDLGVDMMIYSGTIVPEFLAYRLGMEVANPFEGYAFTHPDTSWYNINSYIGTRRHFWKHAPQILDFFAALTARRLAEGKRVLLICKKVFVNRCAEGMEQALARLGLPGVKVVAEDWREVDLDDPKVIPLLNYGIIGINLFQEFHCAYCLTGYYVDQDAVNNILQDCLASDQEIPIEIGFEGNPKRRVARAANYKDRYTNVNELAPMALREQELNVVMQAVGRVRPYTKPREVITFQCDVIPEVPEEHVFLSLGEARAHFEVKTRKEAQRLKTQELVQKAKRMGLTQRQAAEKIGRGLRTVQRYW
;
A
#
# COMPACT_ATOMS: atom_id res chain seq x y z
N MET A 1 -23.17 12.33 -10.47
CA MET A 1 -22.38 11.31 -11.21
C MET A 1 -21.64 11.98 -12.36
N ILE A 2 -20.39 11.61 -12.59
CA ILE A 2 -19.58 12.13 -13.71
C ILE A 2 -19.31 10.95 -14.64
N GLU A 3 -20.02 10.95 -15.76
CA GLU A 3 -20.07 9.82 -16.68
C GLU A 3 -19.46 10.19 -18.04
N GLY A 4 -18.49 9.39 -18.44
CA GLY A 4 -17.83 9.50 -19.72
C GLY A 4 -16.77 10.60 -19.84
N PRO A 5 -16.04 10.62 -20.96
CA PRO A 5 -14.85 11.46 -21.13
C PRO A 5 -15.15 12.96 -21.21
N ASP A 6 -16.31 13.36 -21.70
CA ASP A 6 -16.68 14.79 -21.83
C ASP A 6 -17.04 15.39 -20.48
N ALA A 7 -17.87 14.69 -19.68
CA ALA A 7 -18.20 15.11 -18.33
C ALA A 7 -16.94 15.16 -17.44
N LEU A 8 -16.05 14.20 -17.60
CA LEU A 8 -14.76 14.19 -16.89
C LEU A 8 -13.88 15.37 -17.30
N ARG A 9 -13.85 15.74 -18.58
CA ARG A 9 -13.10 16.89 -19.09
C ARG A 9 -13.64 18.20 -18.53
N ALA A 10 -14.96 18.34 -18.50
CA ALA A 10 -15.64 19.49 -17.89
C ALA A 10 -15.36 19.57 -16.39
N PHE A 11 -15.43 18.45 -15.66
CA PHE A 11 -15.10 18.35 -14.25
C PHE A 11 -13.66 18.79 -13.96
N ARG A 12 -12.68 18.28 -14.71
CA ARG A 12 -11.26 18.66 -14.56
C ARG A 12 -11.00 20.14 -14.83
N LYS A 13 -11.72 20.71 -15.83
CA LYS A 13 -11.63 22.14 -16.14
C LYS A 13 -12.26 22.99 -15.04
N TRP A 14 -13.34 22.53 -14.46
CA TRP A 14 -13.99 23.20 -13.35
C TRP A 14 -13.14 23.19 -12.09
N TRP A 15 -12.59 22.04 -11.71
CA TRP A 15 -11.71 21.89 -10.54
C TRP A 15 -10.25 22.16 -10.93
N ASP A 16 -9.96 23.41 -11.31
CA ASP A 16 -8.60 23.89 -11.51
C ASP A 16 -7.83 24.05 -10.19
N GLY A 17 -6.55 24.45 -10.30
CA GLY A 17 -5.69 24.59 -9.14
C GLY A 17 -6.15 25.70 -8.18
N VAL A 18 -6.71 26.78 -8.69
CA VAL A 18 -7.18 27.94 -7.89
C VAL A 18 -8.39 27.56 -7.04
N ARG A 19 -9.39 26.93 -7.66
CA ARG A 19 -10.58 26.47 -6.92
C ARG A 19 -10.24 25.42 -5.89
N THR A 20 -9.34 24.51 -6.25
CA THR A 20 -8.90 23.47 -5.32
C THR A 20 -8.15 24.07 -4.13
N LEU A 21 -7.30 25.07 -4.37
CA LEU A 21 -6.60 25.78 -3.31
C LEU A 21 -7.57 26.53 -2.37
N ASN A 22 -8.60 27.16 -2.92
CA ASN A 22 -9.60 27.88 -2.14
C ASN A 22 -10.32 26.97 -1.13
N LEU A 23 -10.48 25.67 -1.41
CA LEU A 23 -11.04 24.75 -0.43
C LEU A 23 -10.26 24.74 0.90
N VAL A 24 -8.94 24.74 0.85
CA VAL A 24 -8.12 24.77 2.10
C VAL A 24 -8.37 26.06 2.86
N LEU A 25 -8.48 27.18 2.14
CA LEU A 25 -8.68 28.49 2.75
C LEU A 25 -10.09 28.64 3.34
N ASP A 26 -11.09 28.04 2.69
CA ASP A 26 -12.49 28.12 3.12
C ASP A 26 -12.78 27.19 4.30
N TYR A 27 -12.30 25.95 4.26
CA TYR A 27 -12.56 24.96 5.32
C TYR A 27 -11.71 25.14 6.57
N LYS A 28 -10.51 25.71 6.48
CA LYS A 28 -9.55 25.83 7.60
C LYS A 28 -9.26 24.48 8.29
N ALA A 29 -9.30 23.41 7.52
CA ALA A 29 -9.09 22.03 7.93
C ALA A 29 -8.38 21.28 6.80
N PRO A 30 -7.75 20.13 7.06
CA PRO A 30 -7.25 19.26 6.00
C PRO A 30 -8.35 18.91 4.99
N VAL A 31 -8.06 19.06 3.70
CA VAL A 31 -9.02 18.80 2.63
C VAL A 31 -8.64 17.50 1.91
N LEU A 32 -9.59 16.57 1.82
CA LEU A 32 -9.44 15.33 1.09
C LEU A 32 -9.96 15.48 -0.35
N ILE A 33 -9.07 15.30 -1.33
CA ILE A 33 -9.39 15.23 -2.75
C ILE A 33 -9.64 13.76 -3.09
N ASN A 34 -10.86 13.30 -2.83
CA ASN A 34 -11.25 11.89 -2.92
C ASN A 34 -11.78 11.52 -4.33
N TRP A 35 -10.98 11.80 -5.36
CA TRP A 35 -11.33 11.41 -6.72
C TRP A 35 -10.90 9.97 -7.00
N ALA A 36 -11.66 9.26 -7.86
CA ALA A 36 -11.31 7.91 -8.28
C ALA A 36 -9.90 7.84 -8.92
N VAL A 37 -9.34 6.65 -8.97
CA VAL A 37 -8.00 6.42 -9.56
C VAL A 37 -8.05 6.75 -11.06
N GLY A 38 -7.12 7.58 -11.54
CA GLY A 38 -7.03 7.96 -12.95
C GLY A 38 -7.82 9.21 -13.35
N VAL A 39 -8.65 9.76 -12.48
CA VAL A 39 -9.49 10.94 -12.77
C VAL A 39 -8.67 12.22 -12.97
N GLY A 40 -7.42 12.28 -12.53
CA GLY A 40 -6.54 13.43 -12.75
C GLY A 40 -6.02 14.10 -11.49
N LYS A 41 -6.07 13.42 -10.34
CA LYS A 41 -5.52 13.92 -9.07
C LYS A 41 -4.11 14.51 -9.20
N SER A 42 -3.22 13.77 -9.87
CA SER A 42 -1.83 14.21 -10.02
C SER A 42 -1.67 15.49 -10.85
N CYS A 43 -2.49 15.69 -11.89
CA CYS A 43 -2.49 16.93 -12.65
C CYS A 43 -3.07 18.09 -11.82
N ASN A 44 -4.13 17.83 -11.06
CA ASN A 44 -4.72 18.83 -10.17
C ASN A 44 -3.74 19.24 -9.08
N LEU A 45 -2.98 18.31 -8.52
CA LEU A 45 -1.92 18.60 -7.55
C LEU A 45 -0.86 19.54 -8.13
N ASP A 46 -0.37 19.31 -9.35
CA ASP A 46 0.58 20.20 -10.02
C ASP A 46 0.01 21.61 -10.25
N ASN A 47 -1.29 21.70 -10.60
CA ASN A 47 -1.99 22.97 -10.75
C ASN A 47 -2.23 23.68 -9.40
N ALA A 48 -2.47 22.91 -8.33
CA ALA A 48 -2.61 23.47 -6.98
C ALA A 48 -1.28 24.04 -6.46
N ILE A 49 -0.13 23.42 -6.78
CA ILE A 49 1.20 23.99 -6.51
C ILE A 49 1.32 25.36 -7.19
N GLU A 50 0.98 25.44 -8.48
CA GLU A 50 1.05 26.67 -9.25
C GLU A 50 0.17 27.77 -8.64
N ALA A 51 -1.08 27.44 -8.32
CA ALA A 51 -2.02 28.36 -7.69
C ALA A 51 -1.52 28.83 -6.31
N ALA A 52 -0.95 27.92 -5.49
CA ALA A 52 -0.42 28.26 -4.18
C ALA A 52 0.76 29.23 -4.24
N VAL A 53 1.69 28.98 -5.17
CA VAL A 53 2.85 29.85 -5.38
C VAL A 53 2.41 31.22 -5.90
N GLN A 54 1.48 31.27 -6.88
CA GLN A 54 1.00 32.52 -7.45
C GLN A 54 0.15 33.34 -6.48
N SER A 55 -0.56 32.68 -5.55
CA SER A 55 -1.40 33.38 -4.57
C SER A 55 -0.60 34.25 -3.59
N GLY A 56 0.68 33.95 -3.38
CA GLY A 56 1.53 34.60 -2.37
C GLY A 56 1.09 34.37 -0.92
N ARG A 57 0.07 33.53 -0.67
CA ARG A 57 -0.46 33.25 0.67
C ARG A 57 0.40 32.27 1.46
N PHE A 58 1.11 31.39 0.74
CA PHE A 58 2.01 30.43 1.35
C PHE A 58 3.46 30.77 1.02
N ASP A 59 4.28 30.79 2.04
CA ASP A 59 5.72 31.00 1.89
C ASP A 59 6.42 29.76 1.34
N LEU A 60 5.86 28.57 1.66
CA LEU A 60 6.39 27.27 1.31
C LEU A 60 5.26 26.29 0.96
N VAL A 61 5.43 25.56 -0.13
CA VAL A 61 4.61 24.41 -0.50
C VAL A 61 5.45 23.13 -0.34
N VAL A 62 5.04 22.24 0.54
CA VAL A 62 5.70 20.92 0.75
C VAL A 62 4.87 19.84 0.07
N VAL A 63 5.46 19.17 -0.90
CA VAL A 63 4.81 18.10 -1.68
C VAL A 63 5.37 16.75 -1.24
N LEU A 64 4.50 15.93 -0.63
CA LEU A 64 4.84 14.61 -0.11
C LEU A 64 4.32 13.53 -1.05
N LEU A 65 5.22 12.73 -1.60
CA LEU A 65 4.90 11.70 -2.58
C LEU A 65 5.25 10.31 -2.06
N PRO A 66 4.49 9.26 -2.43
CA PRO A 66 4.68 7.91 -1.89
C PRO A 66 5.98 7.26 -2.38
N GLN A 67 6.39 7.58 -3.61
CA GLN A 67 7.54 6.96 -4.25
C GLN A 67 8.40 7.97 -5.01
N ARG A 68 9.69 7.68 -5.12
CA ARG A 68 10.67 8.54 -5.80
C ARG A 68 10.39 8.64 -7.31
N GLU A 69 9.92 7.58 -7.91
CA GLU A 69 9.57 7.54 -9.33
C GLU A 69 8.46 8.53 -9.65
N VAL A 70 7.41 8.55 -8.82
CA VAL A 70 6.30 9.50 -8.94
C VAL A 70 6.81 10.95 -8.78
N GLN A 71 7.76 11.17 -7.88
CA GLN A 71 8.37 12.48 -7.67
C GLN A 71 9.14 12.97 -8.90
N ARG A 72 9.91 12.08 -9.54
CA ARG A 72 10.67 12.38 -10.77
C ARG A 72 9.79 12.68 -11.99
N GLU A 73 8.55 12.17 -12.00
CA GLU A 73 7.59 12.39 -13.09
C GLU A 73 6.87 13.74 -13.00
N ARG A 74 6.95 14.43 -11.87
CA ARG A 74 6.25 15.70 -11.67
C ARG A 74 6.78 16.81 -12.57
N ARG A 75 5.86 17.61 -13.14
CA ARG A 75 6.18 18.76 -14.02
C ARG A 75 7.15 19.73 -13.32
N TRP A 76 6.90 20.05 -12.08
CA TRP A 76 7.70 20.95 -11.27
C TRP A 76 9.11 20.45 -10.94
N VAL A 77 9.34 19.15 -10.98
CA VAL A 77 10.66 18.53 -10.79
C VAL A 77 11.42 18.45 -12.10
N ARG A 78 10.71 18.15 -13.22
CA ARG A 78 11.33 18.06 -14.56
C ARG A 78 11.64 19.43 -15.19
N HIS A 79 10.71 20.36 -15.00
CA HIS A 79 10.72 21.67 -15.62
C HIS A 79 10.38 22.74 -14.58
N PRO A 80 11.26 22.98 -13.59
CA PRO A 80 11.01 24.00 -12.58
C PRO A 80 10.98 25.40 -13.23
N PRO A 81 10.04 26.27 -12.85
CA PRO A 81 10.04 27.65 -13.31
C PRO A 81 11.34 28.35 -12.90
N PRO A 82 11.96 29.18 -13.77
CA PRO A 82 13.28 29.76 -13.54
C PRO A 82 13.34 30.77 -12.38
N ASP A 83 12.22 31.38 -12.07
CA ASP A 83 12.04 32.40 -11.04
C ASP A 83 11.60 31.85 -9.68
N ILE A 84 11.37 30.53 -9.59
CA ILE A 84 10.88 29.88 -8.38
C ILE A 84 11.90 28.85 -7.88
N THR A 85 12.32 28.99 -6.63
CA THR A 85 13.22 28.01 -6.02
C THR A 85 12.48 26.74 -5.67
N VAL A 86 12.66 25.72 -6.50
CA VAL A 86 12.13 24.36 -6.33
C VAL A 86 13.24 23.44 -5.85
N VAL A 87 13.01 22.72 -4.76
CA VAL A 87 13.97 21.75 -4.22
C VAL A 87 13.38 20.34 -4.28
N ASP A 88 14.10 19.46 -4.96
CA ASP A 88 13.80 18.04 -5.04
C ASP A 88 14.71 17.27 -4.07
N LEU A 89 14.18 16.88 -2.91
CA LEU A 89 14.95 16.13 -1.92
C LEU A 89 15.25 14.72 -2.43
N LYS A 90 16.53 14.50 -2.70
CA LYS A 90 17.03 13.25 -3.28
C LYS A 90 17.34 12.20 -2.21
N PRO A 91 17.23 10.91 -2.52
CA PRO A 91 17.67 9.84 -1.62
C PRO A 91 19.19 9.87 -1.44
N ARG A 92 19.65 9.13 -0.44
CA ARG A 92 21.08 8.93 -0.20
C ARG A 92 21.76 8.31 -1.43
N PRO A 93 22.90 8.84 -1.86
CA PRO A 93 23.64 8.31 -3.01
C PRO A 93 24.45 7.07 -2.58
N SER A 94 23.87 5.89 -2.68
CA SER A 94 24.51 4.63 -2.30
C SER A 94 25.83 4.40 -3.04
N GLU A 95 25.91 4.81 -4.30
CA GLU A 95 27.10 4.68 -5.15
C GLU A 95 28.30 5.50 -4.62
N LEU A 96 28.03 6.70 -4.07
CA LEU A 96 29.06 7.56 -3.49
C LEU A 96 29.50 7.15 -2.09
N CYS A 97 28.70 6.35 -1.38
CA CYS A 97 28.98 5.93 -0.01
C CYS A 97 29.99 4.79 0.07
N GLY A 98 30.11 3.99 -0.98
CA GLY A 98 30.97 2.80 -1.04
C GLY A 98 30.41 1.59 -0.29
N PRO A 99 30.95 0.38 -0.56
CA PRO A 99 30.35 -0.88 -0.07
C PRO A 99 30.30 -1.00 1.45
N GLN A 100 31.36 -0.60 2.13
CA GLN A 100 31.47 -0.72 3.59
C GLN A 100 30.45 0.16 4.32
N LEU A 101 30.33 1.44 3.91
CA LEU A 101 29.37 2.37 4.48
C LEU A 101 27.94 1.96 4.18
N ASN A 102 27.67 1.44 2.98
CA ASN A 102 26.38 0.90 2.59
C ASN A 102 25.97 -0.29 3.43
N LYS A 103 26.91 -1.21 3.72
CA LYS A 103 26.65 -2.35 4.61
C LYS A 103 26.29 -1.90 6.03
N GLN A 104 27.03 -0.94 6.59
CA GLN A 104 26.74 -0.39 7.91
C GLN A 104 25.39 0.35 7.91
N TRP A 105 25.13 1.12 6.86
CA TRP A 105 23.87 1.82 6.69
C TRP A 105 22.68 0.86 6.63
N ALA A 106 22.76 -0.20 5.81
CA ALA A 106 21.70 -1.20 5.69
C ALA A 106 21.39 -1.89 7.03
N VAL A 107 22.39 -2.16 7.85
CA VAL A 107 22.20 -2.71 9.21
C VAL A 107 21.38 -1.76 10.08
N LEU A 108 21.63 -0.44 9.99
CA LEU A 108 20.91 0.56 10.77
C LEU A 108 19.50 0.80 10.21
N GLU A 109 19.32 0.80 8.89
CA GLU A 109 18.01 0.95 8.26
C GLU A 109 17.05 -0.21 8.59
N VAL A 110 17.53 -1.45 8.54
CA VAL A 110 16.75 -2.64 8.94
C VAL A 110 16.25 -2.53 10.38
N ARG A 111 16.98 -1.81 11.22
CA ARG A 111 16.64 -1.56 12.62
C ARG A 111 15.82 -0.29 12.85
N GLY A 112 15.43 0.42 11.79
CA GLY A 112 14.72 1.70 11.90
C GLY A 112 15.60 2.88 12.34
N LEU A 113 16.92 2.72 12.32
CA LEU A 113 17.90 3.68 12.82
C LEU A 113 18.52 4.56 11.73
N GLY A 114 17.83 4.78 10.61
CA GLY A 114 18.33 5.58 9.49
C GLY A 114 18.72 7.03 9.89
N ALA A 115 18.01 7.61 10.85
CA ALA A 115 18.36 8.94 11.38
C ALA A 115 19.72 8.94 12.12
N LEU A 116 19.99 7.90 12.91
CA LEU A 116 21.30 7.69 13.55
C LEU A 116 22.40 7.43 12.52
N ALA A 117 22.12 6.62 11.50
CA ALA A 117 23.06 6.38 10.43
C ALA A 117 23.54 7.69 9.77
N ARG A 118 22.63 8.64 9.52
CA ARG A 118 22.99 9.95 9.01
C ARG A 118 23.91 10.72 9.98
N ARG A 119 23.55 10.73 11.25
CA ARG A 119 24.33 11.43 12.28
C ARG A 119 25.73 10.82 12.43
N ASP A 120 25.80 9.49 12.48
CA ASP A 120 27.00 8.78 12.91
C ASP A 120 27.93 8.41 11.73
N LEU A 121 27.37 7.90 10.65
CA LEU A 121 28.16 7.46 9.49
C LEU A 121 28.53 8.65 8.56
N CYS A 122 27.60 9.57 8.33
CA CYS A 122 27.85 10.67 7.41
C CYS A 122 28.81 11.72 7.98
N THR A 123 28.86 11.91 9.30
CA THR A 123 29.83 12.83 9.92
C THR A 123 31.27 12.39 9.74
N GLN A 124 31.51 11.08 9.63
CA GLN A 124 32.82 10.47 9.40
C GLN A 124 33.12 10.20 7.92
N CYS A 125 32.14 10.41 7.04
CA CYS A 125 32.30 10.14 5.61
C CYS A 125 33.33 11.09 4.99
N LYS A 126 34.27 10.54 4.22
CA LYS A 126 35.29 11.32 3.48
C LYS A 126 34.65 12.34 2.53
N ASN A 127 33.51 12.00 1.96
CA ASN A 127 32.76 12.82 1.00
C ASN A 127 31.78 13.80 1.65
N LYS A 128 31.76 13.95 2.98
CA LYS A 128 30.73 14.77 3.66
C LYS A 128 30.64 16.21 3.16
N ARG A 129 31.76 16.81 2.78
CA ARG A 129 31.82 18.20 2.30
C ARG A 129 31.27 18.38 0.89
N THR A 130 31.34 17.35 0.05
CA THR A 130 30.90 17.36 -1.36
C THR A 130 29.58 16.59 -1.58
N CYS A 131 29.13 15.87 -0.57
CA CYS A 131 27.91 15.06 -0.66
C CYS A 131 26.66 15.94 -0.84
N PHE A 132 26.05 15.86 -2.03
CA PHE A 132 24.85 16.62 -2.34
C PHE A 132 23.70 16.30 -1.38
N TRP A 133 23.58 15.03 -0.95
CA TRP A 133 22.52 14.59 -0.05
C TRP A 133 22.58 15.26 1.33
N LEU A 134 23.77 15.48 1.87
CA LEU A 134 23.94 16.21 3.12
C LEU A 134 23.72 17.72 2.92
N ARG A 135 24.11 18.24 1.76
CA ARG A 135 24.04 19.66 1.42
C ARG A 135 22.65 20.15 1.04
N GLN A 136 21.73 19.23 0.72
CA GLN A 136 20.36 19.61 0.33
C GLN A 136 19.48 20.07 1.51
N TYR A 137 19.98 20.03 2.74
CA TYR A 137 19.26 20.46 3.95
C TYR A 137 19.85 21.74 4.54
N GLY A 138 19.15 22.34 5.50
CA GLY A 138 19.60 23.56 6.16
C GLY A 138 19.65 24.75 5.19
N LYS A 139 20.81 25.41 5.06
CA LYS A 139 20.96 26.60 4.23
C LYS A 139 20.55 26.44 2.77
N ALA A 140 20.63 25.24 2.21
CA ALA A 140 20.20 24.96 0.83
C ALA A 140 18.67 25.08 0.63
N LEU A 141 17.90 25.06 1.69
CA LEU A 141 16.44 25.24 1.67
C LEU A 141 16.02 26.68 1.92
N GLN A 142 16.94 27.56 2.25
CA GLN A 142 16.62 28.97 2.52
C GLN A 142 16.00 29.62 1.28
N GLY A 143 14.80 30.18 1.44
CA GLY A 143 14.06 30.82 0.36
C GLY A 143 13.39 29.80 -0.63
N ALA A 144 13.42 28.51 -0.33
CA ALA A 144 12.69 27.54 -1.14
C ALA A 144 11.19 27.84 -1.11
N LYS A 145 10.56 27.84 -2.28
CA LYS A 145 9.11 28.05 -2.44
C LYS A 145 8.36 26.71 -2.57
N VAL A 146 8.99 25.70 -3.17
CA VAL A 146 8.40 24.36 -3.32
C VAL A 146 9.45 23.31 -2.94
N ILE A 147 9.09 22.39 -2.07
CA ILE A 147 9.94 21.28 -1.67
C ILE A 147 9.21 19.95 -1.96
N PHE A 148 9.80 19.13 -2.82
CA PHE A 148 9.36 17.75 -3.05
C PHE A 148 10.11 16.80 -2.13
N ALA A 149 9.37 15.95 -1.43
CA ALA A 149 9.93 14.94 -0.54
C ALA A 149 9.14 13.63 -0.60
N ASN A 150 9.79 12.53 -0.24
CA ASN A 150 9.11 11.26 -0.06
C ASN A 150 8.41 11.20 1.31
N GLN A 151 7.20 10.65 1.36
CA GLN A 151 6.43 10.48 2.61
C GLN A 151 7.19 9.71 3.69
N LYS A 152 8.14 8.84 3.33
CA LYS A 152 9.01 8.14 4.29
C LYS A 152 9.80 9.06 5.21
N HIS A 153 9.99 10.33 4.83
CA HIS A 153 10.61 11.28 5.75
C HIS A 153 9.77 11.52 7.01
N LEU A 154 8.44 11.45 6.91
CA LEU A 154 7.54 11.55 8.06
C LEU A 154 7.65 10.33 8.98
N GLU A 155 7.92 9.15 8.42
CA GLU A 155 8.16 7.93 9.22
C GLU A 155 9.43 8.02 10.06
N LEU A 156 10.44 8.72 9.53
CA LEU A 156 11.75 8.84 10.18
C LEU A 156 11.82 10.04 11.13
N ASP A 157 10.98 11.05 10.91
CA ASP A 157 11.01 12.32 11.63
C ASP A 157 9.63 12.96 11.68
N ALA A 158 8.91 12.77 12.78
CA ALA A 158 7.58 13.34 12.99
C ALA A 158 7.56 14.89 12.87
N ARG A 159 8.69 15.55 13.11
CA ARG A 159 8.85 17.02 13.00
C ARG A 159 9.42 17.45 11.66
N PHE A 160 9.37 16.60 10.64
CA PHE A 160 9.98 16.89 9.34
C PHE A 160 9.46 18.17 8.71
N ILE A 161 8.14 18.40 8.72
CA ILE A 161 7.53 19.61 8.17
C ILE A 161 7.99 20.87 8.94
N ALA A 162 7.98 20.83 10.26
CA ALA A 162 8.47 21.94 11.09
C ALA A 162 9.94 22.27 10.82
N ARG A 163 10.77 21.26 10.56
CA ARG A 163 12.18 21.48 10.16
C ARG A 163 12.31 22.12 8.78
N LEU A 164 11.52 21.65 7.80
CA LEU A 164 11.50 22.27 6.47
C LEU A 164 11.08 23.74 6.56
N LYS A 165 10.01 24.01 7.31
CA LYS A 165 9.54 25.37 7.61
C LYS A 165 10.68 26.24 8.17
N GLY A 166 11.38 25.76 9.21
CA GLY A 166 12.47 26.51 9.82
C GLY A 166 13.67 26.73 8.89
N TRP A 167 14.04 25.72 8.10
CA TRP A 167 15.16 25.84 7.15
C TRP A 167 14.83 26.74 5.96
N ALA A 168 13.59 26.74 5.49
CA ALA A 168 13.15 27.62 4.41
C ALA A 168 12.94 29.07 4.88
N GLY A 169 12.80 29.32 6.19
CA GLY A 169 12.43 30.61 6.75
C GLY A 169 10.97 30.96 6.52
N ALA A 170 10.11 29.95 6.31
CA ALA A 170 8.70 30.11 6.01
C ALA A 170 7.86 30.32 7.28
N GLN A 171 6.75 31.07 7.17
CA GLN A 171 5.74 31.19 8.23
C GLN A 171 4.48 30.38 7.86
N ASN A 172 4.00 30.51 6.64
CA ASN A 172 2.80 29.83 6.15
C ASN A 172 3.19 28.69 5.22
N VAL A 173 2.82 27.47 5.59
CA VAL A 173 3.20 26.25 4.86
C VAL A 173 1.94 25.51 4.41
N LEU A 174 1.85 25.23 3.10
CA LEU A 174 0.87 24.31 2.55
C LEU A 174 1.50 22.92 2.37
N VAL A 175 0.85 21.89 2.88
CA VAL A 175 1.26 20.49 2.67
C VAL A 175 0.35 19.83 1.64
N LEU A 176 0.91 19.34 0.55
CA LEU A 176 0.23 18.56 -0.47
C LEU A 176 0.71 17.11 -0.38
N MET A 177 -0.21 16.16 -0.18
CA MET A 177 0.12 14.75 -0.02
C MET A 177 -0.60 13.92 -1.09
N ASP A 178 0.17 13.24 -1.93
CA ASP A 178 -0.37 12.32 -2.95
C ASP A 178 -0.35 10.89 -2.42
N GLU A 179 -1.51 10.20 -2.45
CA GLU A 179 -1.68 8.85 -1.89
C GLU A 179 -1.20 8.77 -0.43
N ALA A 180 -1.97 9.26 0.51
CA ALA A 180 -1.59 9.39 1.92
C ALA A 180 -1.37 8.05 2.65
N SER A 181 -0.56 7.18 2.05
CA SER A 181 -0.27 5.83 2.56
C SER A 181 0.39 5.84 3.94
N PHE A 182 1.12 6.91 4.24
CA PHE A 182 1.75 7.09 5.55
C PHE A 182 0.71 7.43 6.63
N VAL A 183 -0.19 8.38 6.34
CA VAL A 183 -1.26 8.80 7.28
C VAL A 183 -2.24 7.67 7.51
N THR A 184 -2.44 6.80 6.51
CA THR A 184 -3.35 5.65 6.60
C THR A 184 -2.73 4.43 7.25
N LYS A 185 -1.40 4.37 7.33
CA LYS A 185 -0.66 3.28 7.96
C LYS A 185 0.15 3.84 9.12
N ASN A 186 -0.50 4.01 10.27
CA ASN A 186 0.22 4.41 11.47
C ASN A 186 1.41 3.46 11.66
N ARG A 187 2.62 4.00 11.58
CA ARG A 187 3.80 3.21 11.88
C ARG A 187 3.86 3.02 13.38
N LYS A 188 3.81 1.77 13.79
CA LYS A 188 4.09 1.40 15.17
C LYS A 188 5.57 1.21 15.36
N ILE A 189 6.07 1.75 16.42
CA ILE A 189 7.37 1.39 16.96
C ILE A 189 7.14 0.45 18.12
N ILE A 190 7.80 -0.70 18.06
CA ILE A 190 7.74 -1.73 19.09
C ILE A 190 9.13 -1.81 19.69
N ILE A 191 9.22 -1.62 20.99
CA ILE A 191 10.47 -1.84 21.75
C ILE A 191 10.22 -3.02 22.68
N GLU A 192 10.89 -4.12 22.41
CA GLU A 192 10.77 -5.33 23.21
C GLU A 192 11.38 -5.14 24.60
N HIS A 193 10.82 -5.81 25.60
CA HIS A 193 11.32 -5.73 26.98
C HIS A 193 12.80 -6.10 27.07
N GLU A 194 13.21 -7.12 26.35
CA GLU A 194 14.60 -7.55 26.30
C GLU A 194 15.53 -6.52 25.63
N GLU A 195 15.06 -5.75 24.66
CA GLU A 195 15.82 -4.69 24.04
C GLU A 195 16.05 -3.53 25.01
N LEU A 196 15.01 -3.15 25.77
CA LEU A 196 15.12 -2.16 26.84
C LEU A 196 16.16 -2.60 27.88
N GLU A 197 16.11 -3.87 28.30
CA GLU A 197 17.02 -4.40 29.32
C GLU A 197 18.47 -4.46 28.82
N ARG A 198 18.72 -4.97 27.61
CA ARG A 198 20.07 -5.01 27.03
C ARG A 198 20.65 -3.59 26.87
N TYR A 199 19.83 -2.67 26.39
CA TYR A 199 20.23 -1.27 26.22
C TYR A 199 20.55 -0.62 27.58
N ARG A 200 19.71 -0.84 28.59
CA ARG A 200 19.93 -0.39 29.96
C ARG A 200 21.25 -0.91 30.55
N GLN A 201 21.53 -2.21 30.38
CA GLN A 201 22.76 -2.83 30.90
C GLN A 201 24.00 -2.17 30.30
N VAL A 202 24.03 -1.92 29.01
CA VAL A 202 25.15 -1.24 28.35
C VAL A 202 25.30 0.20 28.82
N LEU A 203 24.20 0.93 29.01
CA LEU A 203 24.24 2.28 29.58
C LEU A 203 24.73 2.29 31.02
N ASP A 204 24.32 1.33 31.83
CA ASP A 204 24.77 1.20 33.23
C ASP A 204 26.27 0.91 33.31
N PHE A 205 26.79 0.09 32.39
CA PHE A 205 28.23 -0.14 32.24
C PHE A 205 29.01 1.15 31.85
N LEU A 206 28.42 2.03 31.09
CA LEU A 206 29.02 3.32 30.70
C LEU A 206 28.89 4.40 31.78
N ARG A 207 27.99 4.24 32.74
CA ARG A 207 27.66 5.23 33.78
C ARG A 207 28.88 5.66 34.61
N PRO A 208 29.82 4.78 35.05
CA PRO A 208 30.98 5.21 35.83
C PRO A 208 31.86 6.22 35.07
N GLN A 209 31.89 6.13 33.73
CA GLN A 209 32.65 7.06 32.89
C GLN A 209 31.84 8.31 32.50
N ASN A 210 30.50 8.26 32.69
CA ASN A 210 29.60 9.36 32.43
C ASN A 210 28.39 9.35 33.39
N PRO A 211 28.53 9.91 34.60
CA PRO A 211 27.49 9.93 35.62
C PRO A 211 26.15 10.53 35.12
N ALA A 212 26.19 11.40 34.12
CA ALA A 212 24.98 12.01 33.53
C ALA A 212 24.05 10.98 32.83
N LEU A 213 24.52 9.76 32.55
CA LEU A 213 23.69 8.66 32.03
C LEU A 213 22.81 7.99 33.13
N GLY A 214 23.06 8.32 34.39
CA GLY A 214 22.28 7.78 35.52
C GLY A 214 20.76 8.03 35.37
N GLY A 215 20.38 9.20 34.87
CA GLY A 215 18.98 9.53 34.59
C GLY A 215 18.36 8.61 33.51
N ASN A 216 19.08 8.34 32.43
CA ASN A 216 18.61 7.42 31.40
C ASN A 216 18.43 5.99 31.93
N VAL A 217 19.40 5.51 32.72
CA VAL A 217 19.32 4.17 33.36
C VAL A 217 18.13 4.08 34.30
N HIS A 218 17.90 5.12 35.10
CA HIS A 218 16.76 5.20 36.00
C HIS A 218 15.42 5.20 35.22
N ASN A 219 15.30 6.05 34.22
CA ASN A 219 14.08 6.13 33.39
C ASN A 219 13.80 4.81 32.65
N LEU A 220 14.83 4.11 32.17
CA LEU A 220 14.65 2.77 31.56
C LEU A 220 14.12 1.75 32.57
N LYS A 221 14.62 1.75 33.81
CA LYS A 221 14.08 0.89 34.87
C LYS A 221 12.61 1.19 35.15
N LEU A 222 12.25 2.47 35.26
CA LEU A 222 10.86 2.88 35.43
C LEU A 222 10.01 2.47 34.22
N LEU A 223 10.50 2.67 32.99
CA LEU A 223 9.80 2.30 31.77
C LEU A 223 9.53 0.80 31.69
N MET A 224 10.46 -0.04 32.12
CA MET A 224 10.31 -1.49 32.15
C MET A 224 9.23 -1.96 33.14
N LEU A 225 9.04 -1.24 34.24
CA LEU A 225 8.08 -1.55 35.28
C LEU A 225 6.72 -0.85 35.09
N ALA A 226 6.66 0.18 34.26
CA ALA A 226 5.47 0.97 34.03
C ALA A 226 4.32 0.15 33.44
N ASN A 227 3.10 0.38 33.88
CA ASN A 227 1.90 -0.07 33.20
C ASN A 227 1.50 0.92 32.07
N THR A 228 0.47 0.62 31.32
CA THR A 228 0.04 1.47 30.20
C THR A 228 -0.36 2.88 30.63
N SER A 229 -1.00 3.04 31.79
CA SER A 229 -1.39 4.36 32.30
C SER A 229 -0.17 5.21 32.65
N ASP A 230 0.88 4.60 33.20
CA ASP A 230 2.14 5.28 33.49
C ASP A 230 2.92 5.64 32.22
N LEU A 231 2.85 4.81 31.19
CA LEU A 231 3.47 5.12 29.89
C LEU A 231 2.94 6.41 29.26
N ARG A 232 1.68 6.76 29.51
CA ARG A 232 1.02 7.96 28.98
C ARG A 232 1.39 9.26 29.70
N ARG A 233 2.16 9.18 30.79
CA ARG A 233 2.61 10.39 31.51
C ARG A 233 3.51 11.24 30.62
N PRO A 234 3.35 12.58 30.60
CA PRO A 234 4.11 13.47 29.71
C PRO A 234 5.57 13.68 30.12
N THR A 235 6.03 13.06 31.19
CA THR A 235 7.34 13.35 31.82
C THR A 235 8.49 12.43 31.41
N TRP A 236 8.29 11.56 30.40
CA TRP A 236 9.39 10.75 29.91
C TRP A 236 10.41 11.58 29.17
N SER A 237 11.67 11.52 29.59
CA SER A 237 12.78 12.17 28.91
C SER A 237 14.02 11.28 28.95
N PHE A 238 14.71 11.18 27.83
CA PHE A 238 15.99 10.52 27.72
C PHE A 238 17.01 11.49 27.16
N ARG A 239 18.11 11.66 27.90
CA ARG A 239 19.22 12.49 27.44
C ARG A 239 19.85 11.88 26.21
N LYS A 240 20.00 12.67 25.14
CA LYS A 240 20.71 12.26 23.93
C LYS A 240 22.18 12.03 24.22
N LEU A 241 22.70 10.92 23.70
CA LEU A 241 24.11 10.62 23.77
C LEU A 241 24.89 11.49 22.77
N SER A 242 26.11 11.88 23.14
CA SER A 242 27.05 12.39 22.15
C SER A 242 27.41 11.28 21.15
N LEU A 243 27.87 11.65 19.96
CA LEU A 243 28.31 10.69 18.95
C LEU A 243 29.31 9.66 19.50
N LYS A 244 30.31 10.15 20.25
CA LYS A 244 31.33 9.29 20.87
C LYS A 244 30.71 8.29 21.86
N GLN A 245 29.73 8.73 22.64
CA GLN A 245 29.03 7.86 23.59
C GLN A 245 28.15 6.83 22.88
N SER A 246 27.43 7.22 21.84
CA SER A 246 26.59 6.33 21.06
C SER A 246 27.41 5.25 20.34
N PHE A 247 28.59 5.60 19.80
CA PHE A 247 29.51 4.60 19.22
C PHE A 247 30.04 3.63 20.26
N LYS A 248 30.47 4.13 21.40
CA LYS A 248 30.98 3.29 22.47
C LYS A 248 29.90 2.36 23.02
N LEU A 249 28.68 2.87 23.15
CA LEU A 249 27.50 2.05 23.54
C LEU A 249 27.23 0.95 22.52
N GLN A 250 27.28 1.27 21.23
CA GLN A 250 27.05 0.29 20.18
C GLN A 250 28.14 -0.78 20.13
N GLU A 251 29.40 -0.38 20.25
CA GLU A 251 30.53 -1.31 20.31
C GLU A 251 30.42 -2.26 21.50
N LEU A 252 30.16 -1.74 22.69
CA LEU A 252 29.99 -2.55 23.90
C LEU A 252 28.76 -3.45 23.82
N GLY A 253 27.65 -2.95 23.32
CA GLY A 253 26.43 -3.73 23.11
C GLY A 253 26.65 -4.90 22.17
N TYR A 254 27.34 -4.68 21.04
CA TYR A 254 27.72 -5.78 20.13
C TYR A 254 28.69 -6.76 20.75
N LYS A 255 29.67 -6.29 21.52
CA LYS A 255 30.61 -7.15 22.23
C LYS A 255 29.89 -8.04 23.23
N GLN A 256 28.90 -7.50 23.95
CA GLN A 256 28.19 -8.21 25.03
C GLN A 256 27.06 -9.11 24.51
N PHE A 257 26.26 -8.63 23.54
CA PHE A 257 25.03 -9.28 23.10
C PHE A 257 25.00 -9.68 21.62
N GLY A 258 26.06 -9.35 20.88
CA GLY A 258 26.15 -9.66 19.45
C GLY A 258 25.01 -9.03 18.66
N ARG A 259 24.44 -9.81 17.73
CA ARG A 259 23.32 -9.38 16.88
C ARG A 259 22.00 -9.11 17.62
N LYS A 260 21.91 -9.52 18.90
CA LYS A 260 20.72 -9.28 19.73
C LYS A 260 20.71 -7.89 20.35
N PHE A 261 21.78 -7.12 20.22
CA PHE A 261 21.82 -5.74 20.69
C PHE A 261 21.20 -4.80 19.65
N SER A 262 20.25 -3.98 20.11
CA SER A 262 19.68 -2.86 19.35
C SER A 262 20.00 -1.55 20.07
N ASN A 263 20.50 -0.56 19.33
CA ASN A 263 20.58 0.80 19.84
C ASN A 263 19.22 1.48 19.64
N ILE A 264 18.44 1.56 20.70
CA ILE A 264 17.06 2.07 20.71
C ILE A 264 16.97 3.57 21.06
N GLU A 265 18.05 4.34 20.96
CA GLU A 265 18.07 5.76 21.32
C GLU A 265 17.04 6.58 20.51
N SER A 266 16.91 6.29 19.20
CA SER A 266 15.95 6.99 18.35
C SER A 266 14.52 6.62 18.67
N GLU A 267 14.26 5.37 18.97
CA GLU A 267 12.96 4.88 19.39
C GLU A 267 12.53 5.52 20.72
N LEU A 268 13.45 5.64 21.66
CA LEU A 268 13.18 6.31 22.94
C LEU A 268 12.94 7.82 22.75
N ASP A 269 13.65 8.48 21.84
CA ASP A 269 13.38 9.88 21.50
C ASP A 269 11.98 10.05 20.92
N LEU A 270 11.57 9.19 19.99
CA LEU A 270 10.22 9.17 19.41
C LEU A 270 9.15 8.82 20.45
N PHE A 271 9.44 7.85 21.32
CA PHE A 271 8.55 7.47 22.41
C PHE A 271 8.22 8.68 23.33
N CYS A 272 9.22 9.49 23.66
CA CYS A 272 8.99 10.69 24.48
C CYS A 272 8.00 11.67 23.85
N HIS A 273 7.93 11.72 22.52
CA HIS A 273 7.11 12.68 21.77
C HIS A 273 5.80 12.07 21.24
N SER A 274 5.55 10.79 21.47
CA SER A 274 4.31 10.15 21.07
C SER A 274 3.19 10.46 22.05
N ASP A 275 2.02 10.86 21.54
CA ASP A 275 0.84 11.15 22.34
C ASP A 275 0.19 9.87 22.87
N PHE A 276 0.31 8.77 22.13
CA PHE A 276 -0.24 7.49 22.52
C PHE A 276 0.84 6.43 22.73
N LYS A 277 0.79 5.77 23.89
CA LYS A 277 1.72 4.72 24.28
C LYS A 277 0.95 3.60 24.95
N ARG A 278 1.25 2.36 24.61
CA ARG A 278 0.65 1.19 25.27
C ARG A 278 1.68 0.10 25.52
N ARG A 279 1.37 -0.78 26.43
CA ARG A 279 2.13 -2.01 26.68
C ARG A 279 1.36 -3.19 26.11
N GLU A 280 2.09 -4.09 25.49
CA GLU A 280 1.52 -5.37 25.07
C GLU A 280 1.13 -6.19 26.29
N LYS A 281 -0.06 -6.76 26.29
CA LYS A 281 -0.58 -7.54 27.44
C LYS A 281 -0.07 -8.97 27.48
N THR A 282 0.31 -9.51 26.31
CA THR A 282 0.76 -10.88 26.14
C THR A 282 2.14 -10.90 25.51
N GLY A 283 2.97 -11.84 25.91
CA GLY A 283 4.28 -12.06 25.31
C GLY A 283 5.42 -11.28 25.95
N SER A 284 6.17 -10.52 25.15
CA SER A 284 7.44 -9.89 25.54
C SER A 284 7.30 -8.67 26.47
N GLY A 285 6.11 -8.23 26.78
CA GLY A 285 5.89 -6.99 27.53
C GLY A 285 6.35 -5.74 26.76
N ALA A 286 6.24 -5.76 25.44
CA ALA A 286 6.68 -4.69 24.56
C ALA A 286 5.98 -3.35 24.85
N VAL A 287 6.73 -2.27 24.62
CA VAL A 287 6.20 -0.91 24.56
C VAL A 287 5.88 -0.60 23.11
N ILE A 288 4.64 -0.26 22.82
CA ILE A 288 4.17 0.06 21.48
C ILE A 288 3.67 1.51 21.47
N PHE A 289 4.06 2.26 20.47
CA PHE A 289 3.57 3.61 20.26
C PHE A 289 3.52 3.96 18.77
N PRO A 290 2.48 4.68 18.32
CA PRO A 290 2.41 5.21 16.96
C PRO A 290 3.25 6.48 16.85
N ILE A 291 3.65 6.80 15.63
CA ILE A 291 4.22 8.10 15.28
C ILE A 291 3.13 8.90 14.60
N SER A 292 2.78 10.04 15.18
CA SER A 292 1.88 11.00 14.58
C SER A 292 2.71 12.17 14.04
N PRO A 293 2.76 12.39 12.72
CA PRO A 293 3.48 13.53 12.16
C PRO A 293 2.72 14.83 12.41
N ASP A 294 3.44 15.89 12.74
CA ASP A 294 2.90 17.24 12.75
C ASP A 294 2.85 17.77 11.31
N LEU A 295 1.67 17.76 10.72
CA LEU A 295 1.44 18.16 9.33
C LEU A 295 0.82 19.56 9.20
N GLY A 296 0.35 20.16 10.31
CA GLY A 296 -0.43 21.39 10.30
C GLY A 296 -1.85 21.21 9.77
N VAL A 297 -2.59 22.31 9.62
CA VAL A 297 -3.99 22.30 9.14
C VAL A 297 -4.12 22.67 7.67
N ASP A 298 -3.20 23.47 7.12
CA ASP A 298 -3.19 23.85 5.71
C ASP A 298 -2.66 22.69 4.87
N MET A 299 -3.54 21.73 4.59
CA MET A 299 -3.16 20.46 3.95
C MET A 299 -4.22 20.01 2.94
N MET A 300 -3.74 19.51 1.79
CA MET A 300 -4.55 18.76 0.83
C MET A 300 -4.03 17.32 0.72
N ILE A 301 -4.93 16.37 0.81
CA ILE A 301 -4.64 14.95 0.69
C ILE A 301 -5.32 14.42 -0.55
N TYR A 302 -4.54 13.95 -1.50
CA TYR A 302 -5.02 13.37 -2.76
C TYR A 302 -5.08 11.85 -2.64
N SER A 303 -6.25 11.28 -2.41
CA SER A 303 -6.42 9.83 -2.40
C SER A 303 -7.85 9.42 -2.75
N GLY A 304 -8.01 8.46 -3.65
CA GLY A 304 -9.32 7.88 -3.99
C GLY A 304 -9.68 6.64 -3.19
N THR A 305 -8.87 6.27 -2.20
CA THR A 305 -8.98 4.99 -1.48
C THR A 305 -8.97 5.13 0.04
N ILE A 306 -9.06 6.36 0.54
CA ILE A 306 -9.13 6.66 1.96
C ILE A 306 -10.59 6.83 2.37
N VAL A 307 -10.94 6.33 3.55
CA VAL A 307 -12.22 6.59 4.20
C VAL A 307 -12.08 7.89 5.01
N PRO A 308 -12.84 8.96 4.69
CA PRO A 308 -12.65 10.30 5.27
C PRO A 308 -12.77 10.32 6.80
N GLU A 309 -13.79 9.66 7.35
CA GLU A 309 -14.05 9.59 8.78
C GLU A 309 -12.91 8.88 9.51
N PHE A 310 -12.37 7.84 8.90
CA PHE A 310 -11.24 7.11 9.44
C PHE A 310 -9.95 7.92 9.40
N LEU A 311 -9.76 8.72 8.35
CA LEU A 311 -8.66 9.67 8.25
C LEU A 311 -8.73 10.75 9.34
N ALA A 312 -9.92 11.28 9.61
CA ALA A 312 -10.13 12.28 10.67
C ALA A 312 -9.71 11.76 12.06
N TYR A 313 -10.07 10.51 12.37
CA TYR A 313 -9.58 9.87 13.60
C TYR A 313 -8.06 9.76 13.68
N ARG A 314 -7.42 9.40 12.57
CA ARG A 314 -5.95 9.26 12.52
C ARG A 314 -5.21 10.59 12.64
N LEU A 315 -5.76 11.63 12.07
CA LEU A 315 -5.19 12.98 12.17
C LEU A 315 -5.52 13.66 13.50
N GLY A 316 -6.51 13.14 14.25
CA GLY A 316 -7.01 13.77 15.48
C GLY A 316 -7.70 15.12 15.23
N MET A 317 -8.18 15.34 14.00
CA MET A 317 -8.86 16.57 13.59
C MET A 317 -9.88 16.29 12.48
N GLU A 318 -10.84 17.18 12.32
CA GLU A 318 -11.83 17.13 11.25
C GLU A 318 -11.15 17.23 9.89
N VAL A 319 -11.66 16.47 8.92
CA VAL A 319 -11.19 16.47 7.53
C VAL A 319 -12.35 16.84 6.61
N ALA A 320 -12.18 17.91 5.86
CA ALA A 320 -13.17 18.31 4.87
C ALA A 320 -13.13 17.37 3.66
N ASN A 321 -14.29 16.86 3.26
CA ASN A 321 -14.46 16.04 2.07
C ASN A 321 -15.45 16.70 1.09
N PRO A 322 -15.03 17.75 0.35
CA PRO A 322 -15.93 18.51 -0.55
C PRO A 322 -16.39 17.69 -1.76
N PHE A 323 -15.81 16.50 -1.98
CA PHE A 323 -16.15 15.61 -3.08
C PHE A 323 -16.98 14.40 -2.64
N GLU A 324 -17.57 14.46 -1.45
CA GLU A 324 -18.53 13.46 -1.02
C GLU A 324 -19.70 13.37 -2.01
N GLY A 325 -20.07 12.13 -2.38
CA GLY A 325 -21.13 11.89 -3.38
C GLY A 325 -20.72 12.06 -4.84
N TYR A 326 -19.49 12.50 -5.14
CA TYR A 326 -18.98 12.47 -6.50
C TYR A 326 -18.60 11.03 -6.90
N ALA A 327 -19.31 10.48 -7.87
CA ALA A 327 -19.01 9.20 -8.47
C ALA A 327 -18.53 9.38 -9.91
N PHE A 328 -17.51 8.61 -10.27
CA PHE A 328 -16.91 8.61 -11.61
C PHE A 328 -17.14 7.25 -12.26
N THR A 329 -17.54 7.24 -13.51
CA THR A 329 -17.76 6.01 -14.27
C THR A 329 -17.44 6.22 -15.74
N HIS A 330 -17.12 5.13 -16.44
CA HIS A 330 -17.01 5.12 -17.89
C HIS A 330 -18.07 4.17 -18.45
N PRO A 331 -18.95 4.59 -19.36
CA PRO A 331 -20.11 3.81 -19.79
C PRO A 331 -19.72 2.47 -20.43
N ASP A 332 -18.59 2.43 -21.14
CA ASP A 332 -18.12 1.22 -21.82
C ASP A 332 -17.16 0.38 -20.95
N THR A 333 -17.08 0.63 -19.65
CA THR A 333 -16.33 -0.23 -18.73
C THR A 333 -17.25 -1.30 -18.17
N SER A 334 -16.85 -2.55 -18.37
CA SER A 334 -17.55 -3.72 -17.83
C SER A 334 -16.93 -4.13 -16.51
N TRP A 335 -17.71 -4.11 -15.44
CA TRP A 335 -17.33 -4.52 -14.11
C TRP A 335 -17.96 -5.84 -13.73
N TYR A 336 -17.19 -6.75 -13.18
CA TYR A 336 -17.60 -8.07 -12.70
C TYR A 336 -16.98 -8.39 -11.35
N ASN A 337 -17.68 -9.13 -10.53
CA ASN A 337 -17.14 -9.61 -9.25
C ASN A 337 -17.51 -11.09 -9.01
N ILE A 338 -16.51 -11.88 -8.64
CA ILE A 338 -16.71 -13.23 -8.16
C ILE A 338 -16.77 -13.20 -6.63
N ASN A 339 -18.00 -13.20 -6.11
CA ASN A 339 -18.26 -13.18 -4.67
C ASN A 339 -18.16 -14.62 -4.10
N SER A 340 -16.92 -15.09 -3.96
CA SER A 340 -16.69 -16.46 -3.47
C SER A 340 -15.45 -16.53 -2.58
N TYR A 341 -15.58 -17.24 -1.46
CA TYR A 341 -14.48 -17.43 -0.50
C TYR A 341 -13.32 -18.31 -1.04
N ILE A 342 -13.49 -18.97 -2.21
CA ILE A 342 -12.42 -19.79 -2.78
C ILE A 342 -11.17 -18.98 -3.18
N GLY A 343 -11.31 -17.67 -3.37
CA GLY A 343 -10.19 -16.72 -3.59
C GLY A 343 -9.43 -16.35 -2.32
N THR A 344 -9.86 -16.78 -1.12
CA THR A 344 -9.17 -16.48 0.14
C THR A 344 -7.89 -17.31 0.30
N ARG A 345 -6.94 -16.82 1.11
CA ARG A 345 -5.66 -17.51 1.36
C ARG A 345 -5.84 -18.98 1.75
N ARG A 346 -6.83 -19.27 2.59
CA ARG A 346 -7.09 -20.65 3.09
C ARG A 346 -7.57 -21.60 1.99
N HIS A 347 -8.37 -21.11 1.05
CA HIS A 347 -9.06 -21.95 0.06
C HIS A 347 -8.40 -21.93 -1.33
N PHE A 348 -7.68 -20.86 -1.65
CA PHE A 348 -7.05 -20.69 -2.97
C PHE A 348 -6.17 -21.88 -3.36
N TRP A 349 -5.35 -22.39 -2.44
CA TRP A 349 -4.45 -23.52 -2.72
C TRP A 349 -5.17 -24.74 -3.30
N LYS A 350 -6.36 -25.03 -2.79
CA LYS A 350 -7.21 -26.14 -3.24
C LYS A 350 -7.87 -25.87 -4.59
N HIS A 351 -8.25 -24.61 -4.84
CA HIS A 351 -9.04 -24.21 -6.00
C HIS A 351 -8.22 -23.51 -7.10
N ALA A 352 -6.92 -23.27 -6.87
CA ALA A 352 -6.04 -22.59 -7.81
C ALA A 352 -6.12 -23.13 -9.25
N PRO A 353 -6.06 -24.47 -9.51
CA PRO A 353 -6.15 -24.95 -10.89
C PRO A 353 -7.42 -24.53 -11.62
N GLN A 354 -8.56 -24.52 -10.92
CA GLN A 354 -9.85 -24.15 -11.49
C GLN A 354 -9.96 -22.64 -11.74
N ILE A 355 -9.43 -21.83 -10.82
CA ILE A 355 -9.40 -20.37 -10.92
C ILE A 355 -8.46 -19.96 -12.07
N LEU A 356 -7.25 -20.51 -12.10
CA LEU A 356 -6.26 -20.17 -13.12
C LEU A 356 -6.69 -20.64 -14.52
N ASP A 357 -7.34 -21.80 -14.66
CA ASP A 357 -7.92 -22.22 -15.93
C ASP A 357 -9.03 -21.29 -16.44
N PHE A 358 -9.85 -20.74 -15.54
CA PHE A 358 -10.87 -19.76 -15.89
C PHE A 358 -10.24 -18.47 -16.42
N PHE A 359 -9.34 -17.90 -15.67
CA PHE A 359 -8.69 -16.66 -16.09
C PHE A 359 -7.76 -16.83 -17.30
N ALA A 360 -7.12 -17.99 -17.45
CA ALA A 360 -6.32 -18.28 -18.64
C ALA A 360 -7.19 -18.36 -19.91
N ALA A 361 -8.39 -18.94 -19.82
CA ALA A 361 -9.31 -18.98 -20.95
C ALA A 361 -9.80 -17.58 -21.35
N LEU A 362 -10.11 -16.72 -20.38
CA LEU A 362 -10.46 -15.31 -20.65
C LEU A 362 -9.26 -14.56 -21.24
N THR A 363 -8.09 -14.71 -20.64
CA THR A 363 -6.85 -14.07 -21.11
C THR A 363 -6.55 -14.47 -22.55
N ALA A 364 -6.62 -15.78 -22.88
CA ALA A 364 -6.40 -16.27 -24.24
C ALA A 364 -7.38 -15.64 -25.25
N ARG A 365 -8.65 -15.50 -24.87
CA ARG A 365 -9.67 -14.84 -25.71
C ARG A 365 -9.33 -13.37 -25.93
N ARG A 366 -8.96 -12.65 -24.88
CA ARG A 366 -8.63 -11.21 -24.98
C ARG A 366 -7.34 -10.96 -25.75
N LEU A 367 -6.34 -11.82 -25.61
CA LEU A 367 -5.12 -11.76 -26.44
C LEU A 367 -5.44 -11.99 -27.92
N ALA A 368 -6.34 -12.93 -28.26
CA ALA A 368 -6.80 -13.15 -29.63
C ALA A 368 -7.55 -11.94 -30.23
N GLU A 369 -8.18 -11.13 -29.36
CA GLU A 369 -8.81 -9.84 -29.73
C GLU A 369 -7.80 -8.68 -29.81
N GLY A 370 -6.51 -8.92 -29.62
CA GLY A 370 -5.47 -7.87 -29.57
C GLY A 370 -5.50 -7.04 -28.29
N LYS A 371 -6.19 -7.49 -27.24
CA LYS A 371 -6.29 -6.78 -25.95
C LYS A 371 -5.19 -7.22 -24.99
N ARG A 372 -4.65 -6.26 -24.23
CA ARG A 372 -3.65 -6.50 -23.19
C ARG A 372 -4.32 -6.74 -21.85
N VAL A 373 -3.84 -7.73 -21.11
CA VAL A 373 -4.41 -8.18 -19.83
C VAL A 373 -3.42 -7.94 -18.70
N LEU A 374 -3.87 -7.32 -17.62
CA LEU A 374 -3.15 -7.19 -16.35
C LEU A 374 -3.73 -8.20 -15.36
N LEU A 375 -2.88 -9.03 -14.79
CA LEU A 375 -3.25 -9.96 -13.73
C LEU A 375 -2.88 -9.39 -12.36
N ILE A 376 -3.70 -9.69 -11.35
CA ILE A 376 -3.51 -9.19 -9.99
C ILE A 376 -3.73 -10.34 -9.01
N CYS A 377 -2.82 -10.49 -8.02
CA CYS A 377 -3.00 -11.49 -6.98
C CYS A 377 -2.41 -11.05 -5.63
N LYS A 378 -2.63 -11.83 -4.58
CA LYS A 378 -2.00 -11.62 -3.28
C LYS A 378 -0.52 -12.01 -3.36
N LYS A 379 0.39 -11.20 -2.75
CA LYS A 379 1.85 -11.39 -2.80
C LYS A 379 2.30 -12.83 -2.53
N VAL A 380 1.67 -13.51 -1.58
CA VAL A 380 2.00 -14.90 -1.20
C VAL A 380 1.72 -15.92 -2.32
N PHE A 381 0.95 -15.56 -3.34
CA PHE A 381 0.57 -16.45 -4.44
C PHE A 381 1.23 -16.13 -5.78
N VAL A 382 2.09 -15.12 -5.83
CA VAL A 382 2.66 -14.59 -7.08
C VAL A 382 3.28 -15.71 -7.92
N ASN A 383 4.24 -16.47 -7.39
CA ASN A 383 4.93 -17.54 -8.14
C ASN A 383 3.94 -18.61 -8.63
N ARG A 384 3.01 -19.05 -7.76
CA ARG A 384 2.01 -20.06 -8.14
C ARG A 384 1.04 -19.55 -9.20
N CYS A 385 0.65 -18.28 -9.12
CA CYS A 385 -0.21 -17.68 -10.14
C CYS A 385 0.52 -17.55 -11.47
N ALA A 386 1.77 -17.10 -11.47
CA ALA A 386 2.57 -16.97 -12.68
C ALA A 386 2.74 -18.34 -13.37
N GLU A 387 3.32 -19.31 -12.71
CA GLU A 387 3.55 -20.65 -13.24
C GLU A 387 2.24 -21.33 -13.68
N GLY A 388 1.20 -21.23 -12.85
CA GLY A 388 -0.10 -21.87 -13.15
C GLY A 388 -0.82 -21.24 -14.33
N MET A 389 -0.71 -19.92 -14.52
CA MET A 389 -1.24 -19.21 -15.69
C MET A 389 -0.48 -19.57 -16.95
N GLU A 390 0.85 -19.59 -16.94
CA GLU A 390 1.68 -20.00 -18.08
C GLU A 390 1.33 -21.43 -18.53
N GLN A 391 1.26 -22.37 -17.58
CA GLN A 391 0.84 -23.75 -17.85
C GLN A 391 -0.59 -23.84 -18.41
N ALA A 392 -1.51 -23.02 -17.91
CA ALA A 392 -2.89 -23.03 -18.39
C ALA A 392 -2.98 -22.45 -19.81
N LEU A 393 -2.27 -21.37 -20.11
CA LEU A 393 -2.20 -20.75 -21.44
C LEU A 393 -1.52 -21.67 -22.46
N ALA A 394 -0.44 -22.35 -22.07
CA ALA A 394 0.20 -23.34 -22.94
C ALA A 394 -0.76 -24.48 -23.35
N ARG A 395 -1.61 -24.96 -22.42
CA ARG A 395 -2.66 -25.95 -22.72
C ARG A 395 -3.72 -25.44 -23.68
N LEU A 396 -3.95 -24.12 -23.74
CA LEU A 396 -4.88 -23.48 -24.66
C LEU A 396 -4.26 -23.13 -26.02
N GLY A 397 -3.03 -23.60 -26.29
CA GLY A 397 -2.36 -23.39 -27.57
C GLY A 397 -1.53 -22.10 -27.63
N LEU A 398 -1.23 -21.48 -26.50
CA LEU A 398 -0.39 -20.29 -26.36
C LEU A 398 0.93 -20.63 -25.62
N PRO A 399 1.76 -21.55 -26.17
CA PRO A 399 3.07 -21.83 -25.60
C PRO A 399 3.98 -20.61 -25.78
N GLY A 400 4.81 -20.32 -24.78
CA GLY A 400 5.75 -19.19 -24.84
C GLY A 400 5.21 -17.86 -24.34
N VAL A 401 3.95 -17.78 -23.94
CA VAL A 401 3.44 -16.64 -23.15
C VAL A 401 4.08 -16.69 -21.77
N LYS A 402 4.66 -15.57 -21.34
CA LYS A 402 5.30 -15.39 -20.04
C LYS A 402 4.45 -14.53 -19.13
N VAL A 403 4.32 -14.93 -17.86
CA VAL A 403 3.67 -14.15 -16.82
C VAL A 403 4.73 -13.54 -15.91
N VAL A 404 4.95 -12.23 -16.02
CA VAL A 404 6.05 -11.51 -15.36
C VAL A 404 5.55 -10.83 -14.10
N ALA A 405 6.11 -11.22 -12.96
CA ALA A 405 5.69 -10.74 -11.65
C ALA A 405 6.61 -9.63 -11.07
N GLU A 406 7.81 -9.48 -11.59
CA GLU A 406 8.83 -8.51 -11.17
C GLU A 406 9.50 -7.94 -12.42
N ASP A 407 10.25 -6.85 -12.24
CA ASP A 407 11.07 -6.23 -13.30
C ASP A 407 10.30 -5.80 -14.56
N TRP A 408 9.02 -5.40 -14.40
CA TRP A 408 8.16 -4.98 -15.53
C TRP A 408 8.77 -3.84 -16.38
N ARG A 409 9.73 -3.08 -15.83
CA ARG A 409 10.42 -2.00 -16.56
C ARG A 409 11.50 -2.51 -17.50
N GLU A 410 11.94 -3.74 -17.29
CA GLU A 410 13.01 -4.39 -18.05
C GLU A 410 12.47 -5.27 -19.17
N VAL A 411 11.15 -5.45 -19.24
CA VAL A 411 10.48 -6.24 -20.27
C VAL A 411 9.65 -5.35 -21.19
N ASP A 412 9.53 -5.78 -22.44
CA ASP A 412 8.63 -5.14 -23.40
C ASP A 412 7.18 -5.50 -23.06
N LEU A 413 6.46 -4.56 -22.46
CA LEU A 413 5.05 -4.72 -22.11
C LEU A 413 4.11 -4.63 -23.31
N ASP A 414 4.59 -4.22 -24.49
CA ASP A 414 3.83 -4.21 -25.73
C ASP A 414 3.89 -5.55 -26.46
N ASP A 415 4.81 -6.45 -26.07
CA ASP A 415 4.85 -7.84 -26.56
C ASP A 415 3.59 -8.58 -26.05
N PRO A 416 2.70 -9.07 -26.97
CA PRO A 416 1.49 -9.80 -26.59
C PRO A 416 1.76 -11.13 -25.87
N LYS A 417 3.00 -11.60 -25.87
CA LYS A 417 3.43 -12.79 -25.11
C LYS A 417 3.84 -12.49 -23.69
N VAL A 418 3.86 -11.22 -23.28
CA VAL A 418 4.19 -10.79 -21.94
C VAL A 418 2.94 -10.35 -21.20
N ILE A 419 2.60 -11.02 -20.11
CA ILE A 419 1.45 -10.71 -19.26
C ILE A 419 1.98 -10.28 -17.90
N PRO A 420 1.82 -9.02 -17.49
CA PRO A 420 2.23 -8.58 -16.16
C PRO A 420 1.29 -9.15 -15.08
N LEU A 421 1.88 -9.57 -13.96
CA LEU A 421 1.20 -9.99 -12.76
C LEU A 421 1.60 -9.06 -11.60
N LEU A 422 0.65 -8.29 -11.10
CA LEU A 422 0.83 -7.41 -9.95
C LEU A 422 0.47 -8.10 -8.64
N ASN A 423 1.09 -7.67 -7.56
CA ASN A 423 0.52 -7.90 -6.25
C ASN A 423 -0.21 -6.64 -5.74
N TYR A 424 -1.20 -6.82 -4.86
CA TYR A 424 -2.04 -5.73 -4.34
C TYR A 424 -1.27 -4.60 -3.62
N GLY A 425 -0.04 -4.83 -3.16
CA GLY A 425 0.74 -3.82 -2.43
C GLY A 425 1.53 -2.85 -3.30
N ILE A 426 1.40 -2.92 -4.62
CA ILE A 426 2.17 -2.07 -5.54
C ILE A 426 1.45 -0.74 -5.76
N ILE A 427 2.12 0.37 -5.43
CA ILE A 427 1.59 1.74 -5.49
C ILE A 427 2.41 2.57 -6.50
N GLY A 428 1.78 3.58 -7.11
CA GLY A 428 2.49 4.64 -7.87
C GLY A 428 3.01 4.25 -9.25
N ILE A 429 2.57 3.14 -9.85
CA ILE A 429 3.02 2.70 -11.19
C ILE A 429 1.98 3.08 -12.24
N ASN A 430 2.41 3.78 -13.30
CA ASN A 430 1.57 4.21 -14.43
C ASN A 430 1.76 3.37 -15.70
N LEU A 431 2.55 2.30 -15.66
CA LEU A 431 2.91 1.47 -16.82
C LEU A 431 1.70 0.75 -17.46
N PHE A 432 0.62 0.55 -16.70
CA PHE A 432 -0.50 -0.31 -17.13
C PHE A 432 -1.72 0.46 -17.61
N GLN A 433 -1.64 1.76 -17.78
CA GLN A 433 -2.78 2.60 -18.19
C GLN A 433 -3.35 2.28 -19.58
N GLU A 434 -2.59 1.61 -20.43
CA GLU A 434 -3.01 1.19 -21.78
C GLU A 434 -3.51 -0.27 -21.82
N PHE A 435 -3.52 -0.97 -20.68
CA PHE A 435 -4.07 -2.32 -20.58
C PHE A 435 -5.60 -2.28 -20.62
N HIS A 436 -6.20 -3.21 -21.34
CA HIS A 436 -7.64 -3.27 -21.59
C HIS A 436 -8.40 -4.02 -20.50
N CYS A 437 -7.74 -4.97 -19.84
CA CYS A 437 -8.38 -5.83 -18.86
C CYS A 437 -7.57 -5.87 -17.56
N ALA A 438 -8.26 -5.95 -16.40
CA ALA A 438 -7.66 -6.19 -15.10
C ALA A 438 -8.37 -7.36 -14.42
N TYR A 439 -7.65 -8.44 -14.14
CA TYR A 439 -8.20 -9.66 -13.56
C TYR A 439 -7.57 -9.97 -12.21
N CYS A 440 -8.37 -9.94 -11.16
CA CYS A 440 -7.98 -10.36 -9.82
C CYS A 440 -8.09 -11.87 -9.69
N LEU A 441 -6.94 -12.57 -9.68
CA LEU A 441 -6.90 -14.03 -9.55
C LEU A 441 -7.24 -14.50 -8.14
N THR A 442 -7.10 -13.64 -7.14
CA THR A 442 -7.37 -13.92 -5.73
C THR A 442 -8.07 -12.74 -5.08
N GLY A 443 -8.83 -12.99 -4.02
CA GLY A 443 -9.30 -11.93 -3.16
C GLY A 443 -8.19 -11.37 -2.25
N TYR A 444 -8.37 -10.14 -1.78
CA TYR A 444 -7.50 -9.51 -0.81
C TYR A 444 -8.23 -9.36 0.52
N TYR A 445 -7.79 -10.09 1.53
CA TYR A 445 -8.39 -10.13 2.86
C TYR A 445 -7.33 -9.98 3.93
N VAL A 446 -7.69 -9.27 5.00
CA VAL A 446 -6.87 -9.11 6.20
C VAL A 446 -7.47 -9.94 7.34
N ASP A 447 -6.67 -10.23 8.36
CA ASP A 447 -7.14 -10.88 9.57
C ASP A 447 -7.71 -9.86 10.56
N GLN A 448 -8.36 -10.36 11.61
CA GLN A 448 -8.98 -9.50 12.62
C GLN A 448 -7.93 -8.76 13.45
N ASP A 449 -6.74 -9.36 13.66
CA ASP A 449 -5.68 -8.71 14.42
C ASP A 449 -5.17 -7.44 13.72
N ALA A 450 -5.09 -7.47 12.37
CA ALA A 450 -4.70 -6.30 11.60
C ALA A 450 -5.69 -5.14 11.79
N VAL A 451 -7.00 -5.43 11.75
CA VAL A 451 -8.04 -4.41 11.96
C VAL A 451 -8.06 -3.95 13.42
N ASN A 452 -8.00 -4.89 14.38
CA ASN A 452 -7.99 -4.57 15.80
C ASN A 452 -6.81 -3.66 16.16
N ASN A 453 -5.62 -3.95 15.65
CA ASN A 453 -4.44 -3.13 15.82
C ASN A 453 -4.63 -1.69 15.31
N ILE A 454 -5.27 -1.51 14.16
CA ILE A 454 -5.56 -0.20 13.60
C ILE A 454 -6.57 0.56 14.46
N LEU A 455 -7.62 -0.13 14.93
CA LEU A 455 -8.64 0.46 15.81
C LEU A 455 -8.05 0.90 17.15
N GLN A 456 -7.20 0.07 17.74
CA GLN A 456 -6.50 0.44 18.98
C GLN A 456 -5.69 1.72 18.83
N ASP A 457 -5.00 1.89 17.67
CA ASP A 457 -4.23 3.10 17.40
C ASP A 457 -5.14 4.32 17.18
N CYS A 458 -6.22 4.17 16.40
CA CYS A 458 -7.15 5.26 16.13
C CYS A 458 -7.90 5.72 17.39
N LEU A 459 -8.29 4.77 18.26
CA LEU A 459 -9.04 5.06 19.49
C LEU A 459 -8.11 5.34 20.68
N ALA A 460 -6.81 5.34 20.49
CA ALA A 460 -5.81 5.45 21.56
C ALA A 460 -6.12 4.47 22.72
N SER A 461 -6.51 3.23 22.37
CA SER A 461 -6.92 2.21 23.31
C SER A 461 -5.82 1.17 23.52
N ASP A 462 -5.59 0.80 24.78
CA ASP A 462 -4.74 -0.32 25.17
C ASP A 462 -5.52 -1.62 25.38
N GLN A 463 -6.84 -1.54 25.29
CA GLN A 463 -7.72 -2.68 25.40
C GLN A 463 -7.91 -3.33 24.03
N GLU A 464 -8.04 -4.65 24.03
CA GLU A 464 -8.47 -5.37 22.86
C GLU A 464 -9.92 -4.95 22.53
N ILE A 465 -10.13 -4.58 21.25
CA ILE A 465 -11.45 -4.23 20.79
C ILE A 465 -12.12 -5.52 20.35
N PRO A 466 -13.24 -5.93 20.96
CA PRO A 466 -13.87 -7.21 20.70
C PRO A 466 -14.57 -7.20 19.33
N ILE A 467 -13.80 -7.49 18.27
CA ILE A 467 -14.30 -7.62 16.90
C ILE A 467 -14.06 -9.02 16.37
N GLU A 468 -14.95 -9.48 15.52
CA GLU A 468 -14.81 -10.68 14.72
C GLU A 468 -14.97 -10.31 13.25
N ILE A 469 -14.05 -10.77 12.40
CA ILE A 469 -14.12 -10.57 10.95
C ILE A 469 -14.40 -11.91 10.31
N GLY A 470 -15.50 -11.98 9.59
CA GLY A 470 -15.96 -13.20 8.95
C GLY A 470 -16.82 -12.94 7.75
N PHE A 471 -17.47 -13.99 7.29
CA PHE A 471 -18.43 -13.94 6.18
C PHE A 471 -19.86 -14.02 6.74
N GLU A 472 -20.75 -13.27 6.14
CA GLU A 472 -22.17 -13.20 6.51
C GLU A 472 -23.05 -13.64 5.33
N GLY A 473 -24.04 -14.47 5.63
CA GLY A 473 -25.09 -14.84 4.69
C GLY A 473 -24.64 -15.60 3.44
N ASN A 474 -25.52 -15.58 2.44
CA ASN A 474 -25.27 -16.06 1.08
C ASN A 474 -25.90 -15.05 0.09
N PRO A 475 -25.14 -14.24 -0.68
CA PRO A 475 -23.69 -14.34 -0.80
C PRO A 475 -22.99 -14.03 0.53
N LYS A 476 -21.91 -14.72 0.79
CA LYS A 476 -21.11 -14.52 2.02
C LYS A 476 -20.36 -13.19 1.91
N ARG A 477 -20.88 -12.20 2.59
CA ARG A 477 -20.28 -10.88 2.65
C ARG A 477 -19.24 -10.81 3.77
N ARG A 478 -18.13 -10.16 3.51
CA ARG A 478 -17.10 -9.89 4.51
C ARG A 478 -17.58 -8.79 5.46
N VAL A 479 -17.61 -9.06 6.75
CA VAL A 479 -18.10 -8.10 7.77
C VAL A 479 -17.24 -8.12 9.02
N ALA A 480 -17.16 -6.96 9.68
CA ALA A 480 -16.66 -6.81 11.04
C ALA A 480 -17.86 -6.75 12.00
N ARG A 481 -17.84 -7.55 13.05
CA ARG A 481 -18.91 -7.64 14.05
C ARG A 481 -18.34 -7.82 15.45
N ALA A 482 -19.17 -7.63 16.48
CA ALA A 482 -18.78 -7.91 17.84
C ALA A 482 -18.39 -9.39 18.00
N ALA A 483 -17.26 -9.66 18.65
CA ALA A 483 -16.77 -11.02 18.89
C ALA A 483 -17.64 -11.80 19.89
N ASN A 484 -18.31 -11.09 20.79
CA ASN A 484 -19.15 -11.70 21.80
C ASN A 484 -20.53 -12.10 21.26
N TYR A 485 -20.90 -13.35 21.39
CA TYR A 485 -22.16 -13.92 20.90
C TYR A 485 -23.43 -13.25 21.48
N LYS A 486 -23.35 -12.76 22.70
CA LYS A 486 -24.47 -12.08 23.38
C LYS A 486 -24.69 -10.65 22.88
N ASP A 487 -23.63 -10.02 22.35
CA ASP A 487 -23.65 -8.62 21.93
C ASP A 487 -23.56 -8.48 20.40
N ARG A 488 -23.86 -9.53 19.66
CA ARG A 488 -23.70 -9.62 18.18
C ARG A 488 -24.28 -8.44 17.39
N TYR A 489 -25.17 -7.70 17.97
CA TYR A 489 -25.91 -6.65 17.26
C TYR A 489 -25.74 -5.24 17.84
N THR A 490 -25.03 -5.08 18.94
CA THR A 490 -25.06 -3.81 19.68
C THR A 490 -23.71 -3.10 19.82
N ASN A 491 -22.57 -3.75 19.65
CA ASN A 491 -21.27 -3.18 20.00
C ASN A 491 -20.17 -3.41 18.97
N VAL A 492 -20.48 -3.41 17.69
CA VAL A 492 -19.44 -3.25 16.68
C VAL A 492 -18.97 -1.80 16.75
N ASN A 493 -17.69 -1.58 17.02
CA ASN A 493 -17.12 -0.26 16.88
C ASN A 493 -17.35 0.24 15.45
N GLU A 494 -17.94 1.42 15.29
CA GLU A 494 -18.31 1.99 13.97
C GLU A 494 -17.13 2.14 13.02
N LEU A 495 -15.92 2.29 13.56
CA LEU A 495 -14.69 2.35 12.77
C LEU A 495 -14.26 0.99 12.20
N ALA A 496 -14.72 -0.12 12.76
CA ALA A 496 -14.28 -1.46 12.33
C ALA A 496 -14.67 -1.78 10.86
N PRO A 497 -15.92 -1.53 10.41
CA PRO A 497 -16.27 -1.66 8.98
C PRO A 497 -15.47 -0.73 8.08
N MET A 498 -15.21 0.52 8.52
CA MET A 498 -14.42 1.50 7.78
C MET A 498 -12.97 1.04 7.62
N ALA A 499 -12.34 0.58 8.71
CA ALA A 499 -11.00 0.03 8.69
C ALA A 499 -10.90 -1.20 7.80
N LEU A 500 -11.88 -2.11 7.86
CA LEU A 500 -11.93 -3.29 7.01
C LEU A 500 -12.04 -2.90 5.53
N ARG A 501 -12.94 -1.97 5.19
CA ARG A 501 -13.11 -1.47 3.84
C ARG A 501 -11.82 -0.86 3.29
N GLU A 502 -11.16 -0.01 4.07
CA GLU A 502 -9.91 0.64 3.67
C GLU A 502 -8.78 -0.38 3.47
N GLN A 503 -8.68 -1.38 4.33
CA GLN A 503 -7.64 -2.39 4.28
C GLN A 503 -7.88 -3.48 3.21
N GLU A 504 -9.09 -3.70 2.76
CA GLU A 504 -9.44 -4.74 1.79
C GLU A 504 -9.92 -4.14 0.46
N LEU A 505 -11.13 -3.61 0.40
CA LEU A 505 -11.75 -3.16 -0.84
C LEU A 505 -10.95 -2.04 -1.52
N ASN A 506 -10.56 -1.03 -0.78
CA ASN A 506 -9.84 0.10 -1.34
C ASN A 506 -8.46 -0.31 -1.91
N VAL A 507 -7.82 -1.32 -1.33
CA VAL A 507 -6.57 -1.88 -1.86
C VAL A 507 -6.83 -2.59 -3.20
N VAL A 508 -7.93 -3.32 -3.32
CA VAL A 508 -8.34 -3.96 -4.58
C VAL A 508 -8.65 -2.89 -5.64
N MET A 509 -9.44 -1.88 -5.29
CA MET A 509 -9.81 -0.79 -6.21
C MET A 509 -8.58 0.02 -6.67
N GLN A 510 -7.60 0.22 -5.79
CA GLN A 510 -6.33 0.84 -6.16
C GLN A 510 -5.54 -0.02 -7.15
N ALA A 511 -5.55 -1.33 -6.99
CA ALA A 511 -4.84 -2.24 -7.89
C ALA A 511 -5.50 -2.31 -9.28
N VAL A 512 -6.82 -2.49 -9.36
CA VAL A 512 -7.53 -2.49 -10.65
C VAL A 512 -7.55 -1.11 -11.32
N GLY A 513 -7.47 -0.05 -10.53
CA GLY A 513 -7.39 1.33 -11.02
C GLY A 513 -6.17 1.62 -11.92
N ARG A 514 -5.18 0.71 -11.97
CA ARG A 514 -3.98 0.84 -12.83
C ARG A 514 -4.33 0.84 -14.32
N VAL A 515 -5.39 0.16 -14.73
CA VAL A 515 -5.86 0.15 -16.12
C VAL A 515 -6.80 1.33 -16.44
N ARG A 516 -7.05 2.23 -15.48
CA ARG A 516 -7.88 3.43 -15.65
C ARG A 516 -9.37 3.16 -15.99
N PRO A 517 -10.07 2.29 -15.26
CA PRO A 517 -11.43 1.86 -15.61
C PRO A 517 -12.47 2.97 -15.51
N TYR A 518 -12.19 4.06 -14.78
CA TYR A 518 -13.09 5.21 -14.67
C TYR A 518 -12.96 6.21 -15.82
N THR A 519 -11.94 6.08 -16.67
CA THR A 519 -11.63 7.09 -17.69
C THR A 519 -11.44 6.51 -19.07
N LYS A 520 -11.38 5.21 -19.18
CA LYS A 520 -11.20 4.45 -20.43
C LYS A 520 -12.07 3.20 -20.40
N PRO A 521 -12.55 2.72 -21.59
CA PRO A 521 -13.29 1.47 -21.68
C PRO A 521 -12.41 0.29 -21.25
N ARG A 522 -12.83 -0.43 -20.23
CA ARG A 522 -12.06 -1.53 -19.64
C ARG A 522 -12.94 -2.72 -19.25
N GLU A 523 -12.33 -3.87 -19.09
CA GLU A 523 -12.96 -5.03 -18.47
C GLU A 523 -12.26 -5.32 -17.15
N VAL A 524 -13.00 -5.29 -16.06
CA VAL A 524 -12.47 -5.53 -14.71
C VAL A 524 -13.20 -6.70 -14.08
N ILE A 525 -12.43 -7.70 -13.62
CA ILE A 525 -12.97 -8.82 -12.85
C ILE A 525 -12.28 -8.85 -11.49
N THR A 526 -13.06 -8.60 -10.44
CA THR A 526 -12.61 -8.69 -9.05
C THR A 526 -13.00 -10.02 -8.42
N PHE A 527 -12.35 -10.36 -7.29
CA PHE A 527 -12.61 -11.60 -6.57
C PHE A 527 -12.78 -11.30 -5.08
N GLN A 528 -13.86 -10.59 -4.72
CA GLN A 528 -14.11 -10.11 -3.36
C GLN A 528 -15.47 -10.57 -2.82
N CYS A 529 -15.48 -10.98 -1.54
CA CYS A 529 -16.69 -11.24 -0.79
C CYS A 529 -17.25 -9.96 -0.16
N ASP A 530 -17.29 -8.87 -0.91
CA ASP A 530 -17.84 -7.59 -0.50
C ASP A 530 -18.62 -6.97 -1.65
N VAL A 531 -19.46 -6.00 -1.33
CA VAL A 531 -20.18 -5.21 -2.33
C VAL A 531 -19.21 -4.20 -2.94
N ILE A 532 -19.05 -4.27 -4.24
CA ILE A 532 -18.27 -3.32 -5.04
C ILE A 532 -19.27 -2.41 -5.74
N PRO A 533 -19.33 -1.12 -5.40
CA PRO A 533 -20.37 -0.22 -5.92
C PRO A 533 -20.39 -0.09 -7.45
N GLU A 534 -19.25 -0.32 -8.10
CA GLU A 534 -19.09 -0.23 -9.54
C GLU A 534 -19.64 -1.46 -10.29
N VAL A 535 -19.90 -2.56 -9.58
CA VAL A 535 -20.34 -3.82 -10.19
C VAL A 535 -21.87 -3.89 -10.17
N PRO A 536 -22.54 -3.94 -11.33
CA PRO A 536 -23.97 -4.20 -11.40
C PRO A 536 -24.36 -5.53 -10.76
N GLU A 537 -25.55 -5.62 -10.18
CA GLU A 537 -26.00 -6.81 -9.45
C GLU A 537 -25.97 -8.07 -10.33
N GLU A 538 -26.35 -7.96 -11.60
CA GLU A 538 -26.32 -9.04 -12.59
C GLU A 538 -24.90 -9.50 -12.97
N HIS A 539 -23.88 -8.74 -12.62
CA HIS A 539 -22.47 -9.07 -12.82
C HIS A 539 -21.77 -9.57 -11.54
N VAL A 540 -22.52 -9.82 -10.47
CA VAL A 540 -22.03 -10.43 -9.23
C VAL A 540 -22.26 -11.92 -9.27
N PHE A 541 -21.20 -12.70 -9.41
CA PHE A 541 -21.27 -14.17 -9.47
C PHE A 541 -21.01 -14.76 -8.09
N LEU A 542 -21.95 -15.55 -7.57
CA LEU A 542 -21.84 -16.21 -6.26
C LEU A 542 -20.89 -17.42 -6.27
N SER A 543 -20.49 -17.85 -7.46
CA SER A 543 -19.56 -18.96 -7.63
C SER A 543 -18.72 -18.79 -8.91
N LEU A 544 -17.57 -19.48 -8.95
CA LEU A 544 -16.79 -19.61 -10.18
C LEU A 544 -17.58 -20.33 -11.29
N GLY A 545 -18.56 -21.16 -10.92
CA GLY A 545 -19.43 -21.84 -11.88
C GLY A 545 -20.33 -20.86 -12.63
N GLU A 546 -20.95 -19.92 -11.94
CA GLU A 546 -21.76 -18.85 -12.53
C GLU A 546 -20.93 -17.94 -13.44
N ALA A 547 -19.74 -17.52 -12.96
CA ALA A 547 -18.81 -16.76 -13.78
C ALA A 547 -18.42 -17.51 -15.07
N ARG A 548 -18.15 -18.82 -14.97
CA ARG A 548 -17.87 -19.67 -16.15
C ARG A 548 -19.05 -19.72 -17.12
N ALA A 549 -20.25 -19.85 -16.61
CA ALA A 549 -21.47 -19.86 -17.44
C ALA A 549 -21.65 -18.54 -18.17
N HIS A 550 -21.52 -17.41 -17.47
CA HIS A 550 -21.63 -16.08 -18.05
C HIS A 550 -20.59 -15.82 -19.17
N PHE A 551 -19.33 -16.19 -18.91
CA PHE A 551 -18.25 -16.00 -19.88
C PHE A 551 -18.10 -17.17 -20.86
N GLU A 552 -18.98 -18.15 -20.84
CA GLU A 552 -18.92 -19.36 -21.68
C GLU A 552 -17.57 -20.10 -21.61
N VAL A 553 -16.97 -20.16 -20.42
CA VAL A 553 -15.69 -20.83 -20.17
C VAL A 553 -15.95 -22.26 -19.69
N LYS A 554 -15.67 -23.23 -20.53
CA LYS A 554 -15.83 -24.65 -20.22
C LYS A 554 -14.80 -25.15 -19.21
N THR A 555 -15.21 -26.03 -18.30
CA THR A 555 -14.26 -26.74 -17.43
C THR A 555 -13.38 -27.68 -18.25
N ARG A 556 -12.23 -28.09 -17.72
CA ARG A 556 -11.35 -29.09 -18.37
C ARG A 556 -12.10 -30.36 -18.71
N LYS A 557 -12.97 -30.84 -17.80
CA LYS A 557 -13.76 -32.04 -18.00
C LYS A 557 -14.75 -31.87 -19.15
N GLU A 558 -15.44 -30.76 -19.21
CA GLU A 558 -16.37 -30.42 -20.30
C GLU A 558 -15.64 -30.26 -21.63
N ALA A 559 -14.55 -29.52 -21.66
CA ALA A 559 -13.73 -29.35 -22.86
C ALA A 559 -13.19 -30.69 -23.39
N GLN A 560 -12.70 -31.57 -22.48
CA GLN A 560 -12.24 -32.89 -22.84
C GLN A 560 -13.39 -33.80 -23.31
N ARG A 561 -14.57 -33.66 -22.68
CA ARG A 561 -15.78 -34.40 -23.08
C ARG A 561 -16.21 -33.99 -24.48
N LEU A 562 -16.29 -32.71 -24.78
CA LEU A 562 -16.66 -32.20 -26.10
C LEU A 562 -15.64 -32.61 -27.18
N LYS A 563 -14.33 -32.44 -26.89
CA LYS A 563 -13.29 -32.93 -27.79
C LYS A 563 -13.41 -34.43 -28.06
N THR A 564 -13.71 -35.22 -27.04
CA THR A 564 -13.92 -36.65 -27.22
C THR A 564 -15.17 -36.92 -28.08
N GLN A 565 -16.26 -36.21 -27.84
CA GLN A 565 -17.47 -36.29 -28.64
C GLN A 565 -17.23 -35.94 -30.11
N GLU A 566 -16.52 -34.82 -30.38
CA GLU A 566 -16.15 -34.41 -31.75
C GLU A 566 -15.30 -35.46 -32.44
N LEU A 567 -14.30 -36.03 -31.75
CA LEU A 567 -13.45 -37.07 -32.29
C LEU A 567 -14.27 -38.35 -32.61
N VAL A 568 -15.21 -38.71 -31.75
CA VAL A 568 -16.10 -39.86 -31.98
C VAL A 568 -17.00 -39.59 -33.19
N GLN A 569 -17.61 -38.41 -33.29
CA GLN A 569 -18.45 -38.04 -34.45
C GLN A 569 -17.63 -37.97 -35.75
N LYS A 570 -16.39 -37.48 -35.69
CA LYS A 570 -15.47 -37.49 -36.83
C LYS A 570 -15.16 -38.93 -37.28
N ALA A 571 -14.84 -39.83 -36.34
CA ALA A 571 -14.57 -41.23 -36.63
C ALA A 571 -15.81 -41.93 -37.22
N LYS A 572 -17.00 -41.60 -36.72
CA LYS A 572 -18.28 -42.10 -37.27
C LYS A 572 -18.48 -41.64 -38.73
N ARG A 573 -18.26 -40.36 -39.03
CA ARG A 573 -18.36 -39.81 -40.40
C ARG A 573 -17.31 -40.43 -41.35
N MET A 574 -16.18 -40.91 -40.84
CA MET A 574 -15.17 -41.65 -41.61
C MET A 574 -15.54 -43.13 -41.82
N GLY A 575 -16.72 -43.56 -41.41
CA GLY A 575 -17.18 -44.93 -41.59
C GLY A 575 -16.50 -45.97 -40.69
N LEU A 576 -15.82 -45.55 -39.61
CA LEU A 576 -15.15 -46.47 -38.69
C LEU A 576 -16.21 -47.14 -37.80
N THR A 577 -15.94 -48.39 -37.40
CA THR A 577 -16.72 -49.06 -36.36
C THR A 577 -16.39 -48.48 -34.97
N GLN A 578 -17.27 -48.69 -33.98
CA GLN A 578 -17.03 -48.21 -32.61
C GLN A 578 -15.71 -48.72 -32.01
N ARG A 579 -15.30 -49.96 -32.32
CA ARG A 579 -14.01 -50.51 -31.87
C ARG A 579 -12.83 -49.82 -32.53
N GLN A 580 -12.88 -49.67 -33.87
CA GLN A 580 -11.84 -48.93 -34.61
C GLN A 580 -11.73 -47.45 -34.17
N ALA A 581 -12.87 -46.84 -33.88
CA ALA A 581 -12.91 -45.46 -33.34
C ALA A 581 -12.28 -45.40 -31.93
N ALA A 582 -12.56 -46.37 -31.07
CA ALA A 582 -12.01 -46.48 -29.73
C ALA A 582 -10.48 -46.59 -29.76
N GLU A 583 -9.95 -47.43 -30.62
CA GLU A 583 -8.51 -47.64 -30.84
C GLU A 583 -7.86 -46.35 -31.41
N LYS A 584 -8.41 -45.78 -32.47
CA LYS A 584 -7.90 -44.57 -33.14
C LYS A 584 -7.90 -43.34 -32.24
N ILE A 585 -8.90 -43.19 -31.36
CA ILE A 585 -9.03 -42.04 -30.45
C ILE A 585 -8.27 -42.29 -29.15
N GLY A 586 -7.84 -43.50 -28.85
CA GLY A 586 -7.20 -43.90 -27.59
C GLY A 586 -8.14 -43.79 -26.40
N ARG A 587 -9.43 -44.15 -26.57
CA ARG A 587 -10.46 -44.11 -25.53
C ARG A 587 -11.15 -45.48 -25.38
N GLY A 588 -11.57 -45.77 -24.15
CA GLY A 588 -12.30 -47.02 -23.91
C GLY A 588 -13.59 -47.11 -24.73
N LEU A 589 -13.96 -48.34 -25.16
CA LEU A 589 -15.14 -48.61 -25.98
C LEU A 589 -16.43 -48.03 -25.37
N ARG A 590 -16.62 -48.13 -24.05
CA ARG A 590 -17.79 -47.56 -23.34
C ARG A 590 -17.90 -46.03 -23.51
N THR A 591 -16.74 -45.34 -23.58
CA THR A 591 -16.71 -43.87 -23.80
C THR A 591 -17.11 -43.56 -25.23
N VAL A 592 -16.63 -44.31 -26.20
CA VAL A 592 -17.01 -44.14 -27.61
C VAL A 592 -18.50 -44.44 -27.80
N GLN A 593 -19.03 -45.52 -27.22
CA GLN A 593 -20.45 -45.88 -27.26
C GLN A 593 -21.36 -44.77 -26.74
N ARG A 594 -20.95 -44.07 -25.66
CA ARG A 594 -21.73 -42.96 -25.08
C ARG A 594 -21.92 -41.77 -26.05
N TYR A 595 -21.01 -41.55 -26.97
CA TYR A 595 -21.03 -40.40 -27.89
C TYR A 595 -21.22 -40.78 -29.36
N TRP A 596 -21.44 -42.08 -29.62
CA TRP A 596 -21.69 -42.59 -30.95
C TRP A 596 -23.08 -42.20 -31.47
#